data_299a32534093b62f379041303568f03b
#
_entry.id   299a32534093b62f379041303568f03b
#
_cell.length_a   1.000
_cell.length_b   1.000
_cell.length_c   1.000
_cell.angle_alpha   90.00
_cell.angle_beta   90.00
_cell.angle_gamma   90.00
#
_symmetry.space_group_name_H-M   'P 1'
#
loop_
_entity.id
_entity.type
_entity.pdbx_description
1 polymer ?
#
loop_
_entity_poly.entity_id
_entity_poly.type
_entity_poly.pdbx_seq_one_letter_code
_entity_poly.pdbx_strand_id
1 'polypeptide(L)'
;MVSPLRGLHLDNWNTVKMLYIMGILAIALLFTATLNYVLISLSSLAYRAKAIGVHKCNGAGTGGIFGMFLWETAIIVCISLALIAFIILNFNEKIEELIQTPVGELFSLQNIWAPALVVLFLFFIGGIMPGRFFSSIPVTQVFRQYTENKKRWKYPLLFVQFAGTAFLVGMTCVVFSQY
;
A
#
# COMPACT_ATOMS: atom_id res chain seq x y z
N MET A 1 7.15 -2.99 46.14
CA MET A 1 7.89 -2.26 45.07
C MET A 1 7.66 -3.03 43.78
N VAL A 2 6.62 -2.67 43.03
CA VAL A 2 6.22 -3.39 41.82
C VAL A 2 6.90 -2.66 40.66
N SER A 3 7.99 -3.24 40.14
CA SER A 3 8.61 -2.73 38.91
C SER A 3 7.62 -2.86 37.75
N PRO A 4 7.46 -1.83 36.92
CA PRO A 4 6.50 -1.87 35.83
C PRO A 4 6.92 -2.95 34.82
N LEU A 5 6.04 -3.92 34.61
CA LEU A 5 6.22 -5.06 33.68
C LEU A 5 6.60 -4.65 32.24
N ARG A 6 6.40 -3.39 31.88
CA ARG A 6 6.84 -2.82 30.59
C ARG A 6 8.35 -2.78 30.38
N GLY A 7 9.16 -2.64 31.44
CA GLY A 7 10.62 -2.59 31.33
C GLY A 7 11.25 -3.96 31.14
N LEU A 8 10.66 -5.02 31.69
CA LEU A 8 11.23 -6.37 31.70
C LEU A 8 11.16 -7.08 30.34
N HIS A 9 10.18 -6.72 29.47
CA HIS A 9 10.05 -7.35 28.14
C HIS A 9 10.91 -6.70 27.05
N LEU A 10 11.26 -5.43 27.19
CA LEU A 10 12.11 -4.73 26.21
C LEU A 10 13.61 -4.96 26.43
N ASP A 11 14.01 -5.38 27.62
CA ASP A 11 15.42 -5.70 27.95
C ASP A 11 15.87 -7.08 27.44
N ASN A 12 14.94 -7.88 26.93
CA ASN A 12 15.33 -9.14 26.31
C ASN A 12 15.80 -8.88 24.86
N TRP A 13 17.10 -8.95 24.64
CA TRP A 13 17.76 -8.75 23.34
C TRP A 13 17.09 -9.52 22.18
N ASN A 14 16.51 -10.68 22.47
CA ASN A 14 15.80 -11.49 21.49
C ASN A 14 14.47 -10.87 21.08
N THR A 15 13.73 -10.27 22.01
CA THR A 15 12.45 -9.58 21.74
C THR A 15 12.67 -8.35 20.87
N VAL A 16 13.71 -7.57 21.15
CA VAL A 16 14.08 -6.40 20.35
C VAL A 16 14.47 -6.79 18.93
N LYS A 17 15.27 -7.85 18.75
CA LYS A 17 15.62 -8.38 17.43
C LYS A 17 14.38 -8.84 16.65
N MET A 18 13.47 -9.54 17.30
CA MET A 18 12.24 -10.01 16.69
C MET A 18 11.40 -8.83 16.20
N LEU A 19 11.24 -7.77 16.99
CA LEU A 19 10.54 -6.55 16.60
C LEU A 19 11.19 -5.87 15.39
N TYR A 20 12.51 -5.79 15.33
CA TYR A 20 13.22 -5.25 14.16
C TYR A 20 12.99 -6.09 12.91
N ILE A 21 13.06 -7.41 13.00
CA ILE A 21 12.83 -8.31 11.88
C ILE A 21 11.39 -8.17 11.37
N MET A 22 10.41 -8.18 12.28
CA MET A 22 9.00 -8.00 11.91
C MET A 22 8.74 -6.62 11.31
N GLY A 23 9.35 -5.56 11.84
CA GLY A 23 9.27 -4.21 11.30
C GLY A 23 9.84 -4.12 9.87
N ILE A 24 10.99 -4.71 9.63
CA ILE A 24 11.61 -4.76 8.29
C ILE A 24 10.72 -5.52 7.31
N LEU A 25 10.17 -6.68 7.71
CA LEU A 25 9.25 -7.46 6.89
C LEU A 25 7.98 -6.66 6.56
N ALA A 26 7.39 -5.97 7.53
CA ALA A 26 6.21 -5.14 7.31
C ALA A 26 6.49 -4.01 6.32
N ILE A 27 7.63 -3.32 6.45
CA ILE A 27 8.05 -2.27 5.52
C ILE A 27 8.29 -2.84 4.12
N ALA A 28 8.93 -3.99 4.00
CA ALA A 28 9.18 -4.64 2.72
C ALA A 28 7.88 -5.07 2.04
N LEU A 29 6.91 -5.60 2.79
CA LEU A 29 5.57 -5.91 2.28
C LEU A 29 4.83 -4.67 1.79
N LEU A 30 4.85 -3.59 2.58
CA LEU A 30 4.23 -2.31 2.21
C LEU A 30 4.87 -1.74 0.94
N PHE A 31 6.19 -1.80 0.84
CA PHE A 31 6.93 -1.36 -0.35
C PHE A 31 6.55 -2.17 -1.59
N THR A 32 6.51 -3.50 -1.48
CA THR A 32 6.12 -4.39 -2.58
C THR A 32 4.67 -4.14 -3.03
N ALA A 33 3.75 -3.98 -2.07
CA ALA A 33 2.35 -3.64 -2.36
C ALA A 33 2.24 -2.30 -3.10
N THR A 34 3.00 -1.30 -2.65
CA THR A 34 3.05 0.02 -3.27
C THR A 34 3.59 -0.05 -4.70
N LEU A 35 4.68 -0.78 -4.93
CA LEU A 35 5.24 -0.98 -6.28
C LEU A 35 4.24 -1.68 -7.20
N ASN A 36 3.53 -2.70 -6.71
CA ASN A 36 2.50 -3.41 -7.48
C ASN A 36 1.39 -2.44 -7.92
N TYR A 37 0.89 -1.61 -7.00
CA TYR A 37 -0.09 -0.60 -7.32
C TYR A 37 0.43 0.41 -8.38
N VAL A 38 1.65 0.90 -8.21
CA VAL A 38 2.28 1.83 -9.18
C VAL A 38 2.40 1.19 -10.56
N LEU A 39 2.79 -0.09 -10.64
CA LEU A 39 2.87 -0.83 -11.90
C LEU A 39 1.52 -0.96 -12.60
N ILE A 40 0.46 -1.30 -11.86
CA ILE A 40 -0.90 -1.38 -12.39
C ILE A 40 -1.36 0.00 -12.89
N SER A 41 -1.13 1.05 -12.10
CA SER A 41 -1.47 2.43 -12.45
C SER A 41 -0.73 2.88 -13.72
N LEU A 42 0.57 2.63 -13.82
CA LEU A 42 1.36 2.95 -15.02
C LEU A 42 0.96 2.11 -16.24
N SER A 43 0.51 0.87 -16.04
CA SER A 43 0.07 0.00 -17.12
C SER A 43 -1.24 0.48 -17.73
N SER A 44 -2.15 1.02 -16.92
CA SER A 44 -3.42 1.59 -17.37
C SER A 44 -3.28 3.00 -17.96
N LEU A 45 -2.07 3.58 -17.91
CA LEU A 45 -1.81 4.97 -18.27
C LEU A 45 -2.25 5.33 -19.70
N ALA A 46 -1.96 4.48 -20.69
CA ALA A 46 -2.31 4.74 -22.09
C ALA A 46 -3.83 4.83 -22.31
N TYR A 47 -4.57 3.94 -21.64
CA TYR A 47 -6.03 3.94 -21.68
C TYR A 47 -6.62 5.15 -20.96
N ARG A 48 -6.13 5.44 -19.75
CA ARG A 48 -6.57 6.58 -18.93
C ARG A 48 -6.22 7.92 -19.59
N ALA A 49 -5.06 8.04 -20.23
CA ALA A 49 -4.66 9.25 -20.95
C ALA A 49 -5.69 9.60 -22.03
N LYS A 50 -6.16 8.61 -22.81
CA LYS A 50 -7.18 8.84 -23.84
C LYS A 50 -8.49 9.36 -23.24
N ALA A 51 -8.98 8.75 -22.15
CA ALA A 51 -10.17 9.19 -21.44
C ALA A 51 -10.02 10.62 -20.89
N ILE A 52 -8.86 10.93 -20.28
CA ILE A 52 -8.53 12.27 -19.77
C ILE A 52 -8.53 13.29 -20.92
N GLY A 53 -7.95 12.93 -22.07
CA GLY A 53 -7.97 13.78 -23.26
C GLY A 53 -9.39 14.15 -23.68
N VAL A 54 -10.28 13.17 -23.76
CA VAL A 54 -11.70 13.39 -24.09
C VAL A 54 -12.39 14.30 -23.07
N HIS A 55 -12.18 14.05 -21.77
CA HIS A 55 -12.75 14.91 -20.72
C HIS A 55 -12.24 16.35 -20.80
N LYS A 56 -10.95 16.55 -21.06
CA LYS A 56 -10.36 17.89 -21.24
C LYS A 56 -10.89 18.60 -22.49
N CYS A 57 -11.08 17.88 -23.60
CA CYS A 57 -11.69 18.45 -24.80
C CYS A 57 -13.14 18.89 -24.55
N ASN A 58 -13.85 18.23 -23.64
CA ASN A 58 -15.19 18.59 -23.20
C ASN A 58 -15.21 19.67 -22.09
N GLY A 59 -14.07 20.33 -21.84
CA GLY A 59 -13.98 21.43 -20.88
C GLY A 59 -13.70 21.03 -19.44
N ALA A 60 -13.35 19.77 -19.16
CA ALA A 60 -12.98 19.37 -17.80
C ALA A 60 -11.66 20.01 -17.37
N GLY A 61 -11.70 20.77 -16.28
CA GLY A 61 -10.51 21.34 -15.66
C GLY A 61 -9.62 20.28 -14.98
N THR A 62 -8.37 20.66 -14.68
CA THR A 62 -7.41 19.80 -13.97
C THR A 62 -7.94 19.30 -12.62
N GLY A 63 -8.70 20.15 -11.90
CA GLY A 63 -9.33 19.79 -10.63
C GLY A 63 -10.38 18.68 -10.75
N GLY A 64 -11.20 18.71 -11.81
CA GLY A 64 -12.21 17.68 -12.08
C GLY A 64 -11.56 16.32 -12.34
N ILE A 65 -10.48 16.29 -13.12
CA ILE A 65 -9.73 15.08 -13.41
C ILE A 65 -9.03 14.55 -12.14
N PHE A 66 -8.43 15.43 -11.36
CA PHE A 66 -7.83 15.07 -10.07
C PHE A 66 -8.87 14.46 -9.12
N GLY A 67 -10.05 15.09 -9.02
CA GLY A 67 -11.18 14.58 -8.23
C GLY A 67 -11.61 13.17 -8.64
N MET A 68 -11.66 12.89 -9.95
CA MET A 68 -12.00 11.56 -10.46
C MET A 68 -11.02 10.48 -9.96
N PHE A 69 -9.72 10.75 -9.95
CA PHE A 69 -8.73 9.83 -9.40
C PHE A 69 -8.85 9.63 -7.89
N LEU A 70 -9.13 10.71 -7.16
CA LEU A 70 -9.35 10.62 -5.72
C LEU A 70 -10.57 9.76 -5.38
N TRP A 71 -11.67 9.94 -6.11
CA TRP A 71 -12.88 9.12 -5.93
C TRP A 71 -12.64 7.64 -6.23
N GLU A 72 -11.94 7.34 -7.31
CA GLU A 72 -11.57 5.97 -7.66
C GLU A 72 -10.74 5.33 -6.54
N THR A 73 -9.72 6.04 -6.05
CA THR A 73 -8.88 5.55 -4.96
C THR A 73 -9.67 5.42 -3.65
N ALA A 74 -10.55 6.37 -3.34
CA ALA A 74 -11.40 6.30 -2.16
C ALA A 74 -12.31 5.06 -2.17
N ILE A 75 -12.91 4.75 -3.31
CA ILE A 75 -13.75 3.55 -3.46
C ILE A 75 -12.92 2.27 -3.23
N ILE A 76 -11.73 2.18 -3.81
CA ILE A 76 -10.85 1.03 -3.62
C ILE A 76 -10.45 0.88 -2.15
N VAL A 77 -10.08 1.98 -1.50
CA VAL A 77 -9.74 1.98 -0.07
C VAL A 77 -10.93 1.57 0.79
N CYS A 78 -12.13 2.08 0.53
CA CYS A 78 -13.35 1.69 1.25
C CYS A 78 -13.66 0.20 1.09
N ILE A 79 -13.56 -0.34 -0.13
CA ILE A 79 -13.75 -1.78 -0.38
C ILE A 79 -12.70 -2.61 0.36
N SER A 80 -11.44 -2.17 0.33
CA SER A 80 -10.34 -2.84 1.05
C SER A 80 -10.56 -2.84 2.57
N LEU A 81 -11.00 -1.72 3.13
CA LEU A 81 -11.32 -1.63 4.56
C LEU A 81 -12.52 -2.51 4.94
N ALA A 82 -13.54 -2.56 4.09
CA ALA A 82 -14.70 -3.46 4.29
C ALA A 82 -14.27 -4.94 4.27
N LEU A 83 -13.35 -5.30 3.36
CA LEU A 83 -12.81 -6.66 3.27
C LEU A 83 -11.96 -7.01 4.51
N ILE A 84 -11.13 -6.09 4.98
CA ILE A 84 -10.35 -6.25 6.22
C ILE A 84 -11.28 -6.44 7.41
N ALA A 85 -12.31 -5.60 7.54
CA ALA A 85 -13.31 -5.74 8.61
C ALA A 85 -14.03 -7.09 8.54
N PHE A 86 -14.41 -7.54 7.34
CA PHE A 86 -15.01 -8.85 7.13
C PHE A 86 -14.09 -9.98 7.59
N ILE A 87 -12.80 -9.95 7.23
CA ILE A 87 -11.82 -10.96 7.62
C ILE A 87 -11.66 -10.97 9.14
N ILE A 88 -11.50 -9.80 9.76
CA ILE A 88 -11.34 -9.67 11.22
C ILE A 88 -12.56 -10.26 11.95
N LEU A 89 -13.77 -9.92 11.52
CA LEU A 89 -14.99 -10.41 12.15
C LEU A 89 -15.17 -11.92 12.05
N ASN A 90 -14.77 -12.53 10.93
CA ASN A 90 -14.94 -13.97 10.73
C ASN A 90 -13.80 -14.82 11.31
N PHE A 91 -12.62 -14.26 11.48
CA PHE A 91 -11.41 -14.98 11.92
C PHE A 91 -10.84 -14.41 13.22
N ASN A 92 -11.68 -13.69 14.00
CA ASN A 92 -11.26 -13.01 15.23
C ASN A 92 -10.49 -13.94 16.18
N GLU A 93 -11.06 -15.10 16.52
CA GLU A 93 -10.45 -16.08 17.44
C GLU A 93 -9.05 -16.53 16.98
N LYS A 94 -8.91 -16.84 15.69
CA LYS A 94 -7.61 -17.27 15.13
C LYS A 94 -6.58 -16.16 15.08
N ILE A 95 -7.04 -14.93 14.84
CA ILE A 95 -6.18 -13.75 14.82
C ILE A 95 -5.69 -13.45 16.24
N GLU A 96 -6.57 -13.51 17.24
CA GLU A 96 -6.22 -13.32 18.64
C GLU A 96 -5.27 -14.40 19.17
N GLU A 97 -5.47 -15.65 18.76
CA GLU A 97 -4.55 -16.75 19.08
C GLU A 97 -3.17 -16.51 18.48
N LEU A 98 -3.10 -16.03 17.24
CA LEU A 98 -1.84 -15.77 16.55
C LEU A 98 -1.08 -14.57 17.11
N ILE A 99 -1.80 -13.49 17.44
CA ILE A 99 -1.22 -12.22 17.91
C ILE A 99 -1.03 -12.23 19.43
N GLN A 100 -1.71 -13.15 20.15
CA GLN A 100 -1.77 -13.23 21.62
C GLN A 100 -2.27 -11.94 22.30
N THR A 101 -3.09 -11.18 21.56
CA THR A 101 -3.64 -9.91 22.01
C THR A 101 -5.07 -9.77 21.49
N PRO A 102 -6.03 -9.28 22.29
CA PRO A 102 -7.39 -9.03 21.81
C PRO A 102 -7.38 -8.07 20.62
N VAL A 103 -8.08 -8.41 19.54
CA VAL A 103 -8.17 -7.55 18.35
C VAL A 103 -8.72 -6.17 18.68
N GLY A 104 -9.60 -6.08 19.71
CA GLY A 104 -10.13 -4.79 20.18
C GLY A 104 -9.05 -3.82 20.67
N GLU A 105 -7.93 -4.29 21.20
CA GLU A 105 -6.83 -3.43 21.61
C GLU A 105 -6.08 -2.79 20.44
N LEU A 106 -6.04 -3.46 19.28
CA LEU A 106 -5.41 -2.93 18.07
C LEU A 106 -6.17 -1.70 17.54
N PHE A 107 -7.50 -1.68 17.75
CA PHE A 107 -8.37 -0.57 17.35
C PHE A 107 -8.70 0.39 18.50
N SER A 108 -8.02 0.27 19.64
CA SER A 108 -8.16 1.24 20.73
C SER A 108 -7.70 2.63 20.27
N LEU A 109 -8.25 3.69 20.90
CA LEU A 109 -7.88 5.08 20.59
C LEU A 109 -6.37 5.35 20.66
N GLN A 110 -5.63 4.55 21.44
CA GLN A 110 -4.18 4.68 21.57
C GLN A 110 -3.41 4.05 20.41
N ASN A 111 -3.96 3.02 19.76
CA ASN A 111 -3.26 2.24 18.74
C ASN A 111 -3.78 2.48 17.31
N ILE A 112 -4.96 3.09 17.16
CA ILE A 112 -5.62 3.32 15.86
C ILE A 112 -4.81 4.21 14.91
N TRP A 113 -3.88 5.00 15.44
CA TRP A 113 -3.02 5.87 14.64
C TRP A 113 -2.13 5.09 13.66
N ALA A 114 -1.67 3.88 14.03
CA ALA A 114 -0.80 3.08 13.19
C ALA A 114 -1.51 2.56 11.92
N PRO A 115 -2.65 1.85 12.00
CA PRO A 115 -3.40 1.47 10.81
C PRO A 115 -3.93 2.69 10.03
N ALA A 116 -4.34 3.78 10.71
CA ALA A 116 -4.76 5.00 10.05
C ALA A 116 -3.63 5.63 9.22
N LEU A 117 -2.41 5.63 9.74
CA LEU A 117 -1.24 6.15 9.04
C LEU A 117 -0.94 5.32 7.78
N VAL A 118 -1.05 3.99 7.85
CA VAL A 118 -0.90 3.10 6.69
C VAL A 118 -1.95 3.40 5.62
N VAL A 119 -3.22 3.55 6.01
CA VAL A 119 -4.32 3.90 5.09
C VAL A 119 -4.08 5.26 4.44
N LEU A 120 -3.68 6.28 5.21
CA LEU A 120 -3.35 7.61 4.69
C LEU A 120 -2.17 7.55 3.72
N PHE A 121 -1.14 6.79 4.03
CA PHE A 121 0.04 6.62 3.17
C PHE A 121 -0.34 5.97 1.84
N LEU A 122 -1.13 4.88 1.87
CA LEU A 122 -1.62 4.22 0.67
C LEU A 122 -2.53 5.14 -0.16
N PHE A 123 -3.39 5.92 0.49
CA PHE A 123 -4.25 6.89 -0.18
C PHE A 123 -3.42 8.01 -0.84
N PHE A 124 -2.37 8.47 -0.17
CA PHE A 124 -1.46 9.49 -0.71
C PHE A 124 -0.74 8.98 -1.96
N ILE A 125 -0.10 7.81 -1.87
CA ILE A 125 0.65 7.22 -2.99
C ILE A 125 -0.29 6.75 -4.10
N GLY A 126 -1.42 6.14 -3.74
CA GLY A 126 -2.38 5.58 -4.68
C GLY A 126 -3.28 6.60 -5.36
N GLY A 127 -3.64 7.67 -4.66
CA GLY A 127 -4.60 8.66 -5.13
C GLY A 127 -3.97 10.00 -5.49
N ILE A 128 -3.34 10.64 -4.51
CA ILE A 128 -2.90 12.03 -4.66
C ILE A 128 -1.73 12.15 -5.65
N MET A 129 -0.73 11.29 -5.53
CA MET A 129 0.45 11.34 -6.38
C MET A 129 0.13 11.07 -7.85
N PRO A 130 -0.51 9.95 -8.23
CA PRO A 130 -0.90 9.72 -9.62
C PRO A 130 -1.97 10.69 -10.11
N GLY A 131 -2.94 11.05 -9.26
CA GLY A 131 -3.98 12.03 -9.60
C GLY A 131 -3.40 13.37 -10.02
N ARG A 132 -2.43 13.91 -9.30
CA ARG A 132 -1.70 15.13 -9.69
C ARG A 132 -0.92 14.96 -10.98
N PHE A 133 -0.22 13.84 -11.12
CA PHE A 133 0.55 13.57 -12.33
C PHE A 133 -0.35 13.49 -13.56
N PHE A 134 -1.46 12.77 -13.50
CA PHE A 134 -2.39 12.61 -14.63
C PHE A 134 -3.18 13.88 -14.95
N SER A 135 -3.57 14.66 -13.95
CA SER A 135 -4.33 15.89 -14.16
C SER A 135 -3.49 16.96 -14.86
N SER A 136 -2.17 16.96 -14.69
CA SER A 136 -1.27 17.94 -15.29
C SER A 136 -0.85 17.62 -16.74
N ILE A 137 -1.16 16.44 -17.29
CA ILE A 137 -0.80 16.06 -18.65
C ILE A 137 -1.55 16.95 -19.66
N PRO A 138 -0.84 17.69 -20.55
CA PRO A 138 -1.47 18.51 -21.59
C PRO A 138 -2.12 17.63 -22.67
N VAL A 139 -3.29 18.08 -23.17
CA VAL A 139 -4.09 17.35 -24.19
C VAL A 139 -3.28 17.01 -25.43
N THR A 140 -2.40 17.91 -25.85
CA THR A 140 -1.54 17.73 -27.02
C THR A 140 -0.56 16.55 -26.91
N GLN A 141 -0.10 16.24 -25.69
CA GLN A 141 0.79 15.10 -25.44
C GLN A 141 0.05 13.76 -25.39
N VAL A 142 -1.23 13.78 -25.02
CA VAL A 142 -2.06 12.58 -24.93
C VAL A 142 -2.21 11.89 -26.28
N PHE A 143 -2.35 12.67 -27.36
CA PHE A 143 -2.58 12.14 -28.70
C PHE A 143 -1.28 11.82 -29.47
N ARG A 144 -0.14 12.40 -29.09
CA ARG A 144 1.06 12.36 -29.93
C ARG A 144 2.16 11.38 -29.52
N GLN A 145 2.32 10.99 -28.26
CA GLN A 145 3.55 10.30 -27.82
C GLN A 145 3.40 9.27 -26.67
N TYR A 146 2.21 8.92 -26.25
CA TYR A 146 2.09 8.06 -25.08
C TYR A 146 2.38 6.58 -25.33
N THR A 147 2.58 6.18 -26.57
CA THR A 147 2.60 4.76 -26.96
C THR A 147 3.98 4.09 -26.94
N GLU A 148 5.08 4.79 -27.14
CA GLU A 148 6.36 4.12 -27.36
C GLU A 148 7.43 4.26 -26.28
N ASN A 149 7.56 5.40 -25.64
CA ASN A 149 8.74 5.64 -24.79
C ASN A 149 8.64 5.15 -23.34
N LYS A 150 7.46 4.74 -22.85
CA LYS A 150 7.26 4.31 -21.46
C LYS A 150 7.35 2.81 -21.19
N LYS A 151 7.47 1.96 -22.21
CA LYS A 151 7.72 0.52 -22.03
C LYS A 151 9.00 0.22 -21.26
N ARG A 152 10.05 1.05 -21.41
CA ARG A 152 11.38 0.81 -20.79
C ARG A 152 11.38 0.87 -19.25
N TRP A 153 10.53 1.69 -18.63
CA TRP A 153 10.48 1.83 -17.16
C TRP A 153 9.72 0.70 -16.46
N LYS A 154 8.87 -0.02 -17.16
CA LYS A 154 8.11 -1.14 -16.59
C LYS A 154 9.01 -2.33 -16.24
N TYR A 155 9.99 -2.64 -17.07
CA TYR A 155 10.86 -3.80 -16.87
C TYR A 155 11.72 -3.71 -15.61
N PRO A 156 12.43 -2.60 -15.32
CA PRO A 156 13.17 -2.45 -14.07
C PRO A 156 12.28 -2.54 -12.83
N LEU A 157 11.07 -1.92 -12.86
CA LEU A 157 10.14 -2.00 -11.76
C LEU A 157 9.62 -3.42 -11.53
N LEU A 158 9.27 -4.14 -12.59
CA LEU A 158 8.89 -5.53 -12.53
C LEU A 158 10.02 -6.39 -11.95
N PHE A 159 11.24 -6.18 -12.41
CA PHE A 159 12.39 -6.92 -11.90
C PHE A 159 12.58 -6.70 -10.39
N VAL A 160 12.55 -5.45 -9.93
CA VAL A 160 12.65 -5.11 -8.50
C VAL A 160 11.51 -5.75 -7.69
N GLN A 161 10.29 -5.75 -8.22
CA GLN A 161 9.14 -6.37 -7.56
C GLN A 161 9.30 -7.88 -7.45
N PHE A 162 9.70 -8.57 -8.54
CA PHE A 162 9.92 -10.02 -8.50
C PHE A 162 11.07 -10.39 -7.57
N ALA A 163 12.18 -9.66 -7.62
CA ALA A 163 13.31 -9.86 -6.72
C ALA A 163 12.91 -9.65 -5.24
N GLY A 164 12.16 -8.59 -4.95
CA GLY A 164 11.63 -8.30 -3.62
C GLY A 164 10.69 -9.39 -3.11
N THR A 165 9.77 -9.86 -3.96
CA THR A 165 8.84 -10.94 -3.60
C THR A 165 9.59 -12.26 -3.37
N ALA A 166 10.54 -12.62 -4.23
CA ALA A 166 11.36 -13.82 -4.06
C ALA A 166 12.18 -13.77 -2.76
N PHE A 167 12.74 -12.61 -2.44
CA PHE A 167 13.44 -12.38 -1.17
C PHE A 167 12.54 -12.58 0.04
N LEU A 168 11.31 -12.00 0.01
CA LEU A 168 10.35 -12.15 1.10
C LEU A 168 9.91 -13.61 1.29
N VAL A 169 9.63 -14.33 0.20
CA VAL A 169 9.29 -15.75 0.25
C VAL A 169 10.46 -16.56 0.81
N GLY A 170 11.69 -16.29 0.36
CA GLY A 170 12.89 -16.94 0.88
C GLY A 170 13.08 -16.71 2.38
N MET A 171 12.94 -15.44 2.82
CA MET A 171 13.01 -15.11 4.26
C MET A 171 11.93 -15.82 5.07
N THR A 172 10.71 -15.87 4.57
CA THR A 172 9.60 -16.57 5.25
C THR A 172 9.89 -18.07 5.37
N CYS A 173 10.41 -18.70 4.31
CA CYS A 173 10.78 -20.12 4.34
C CYS A 173 11.91 -20.39 5.35
N VAL A 174 12.92 -19.51 5.43
CA VAL A 174 14.01 -19.64 6.39
C VAL A 174 13.49 -19.51 7.82
N VAL A 175 12.66 -18.54 8.11
CA VAL A 175 12.04 -18.35 9.43
C VAL A 175 11.19 -19.56 9.80
N PHE A 176 10.37 -20.07 8.87
CA PHE A 176 9.54 -21.26 9.11
C PHE A 176 10.36 -22.54 9.34
N SER A 177 11.54 -22.66 8.71
CA SER A 177 12.44 -23.80 8.90
C SER A 177 13.21 -23.78 10.24
N GLN A 178 13.23 -22.65 10.94
CA GLN A 178 13.92 -22.50 12.24
C GLN A 178 12.97 -22.68 13.44
N TYR A 179 11.67 -22.78 13.20
CA TYR A 179 10.64 -23.09 14.19
C TYR A 179 10.13 -24.52 14.02
#